data_2c892bd7114a03042cf38d7a9ef17d43
#
_entry.id   2c892bd7114a03042cf38d7a9ef17d43
#
_cell.length_a   1.000
_cell.length_b   1.000
_cell.length_c   1.000
_cell.angle_alpha   90.00
_cell.angle_beta   90.00
_cell.angle_gamma   90.00
#
_symmetry.space_group_name_H-M   'P 1'
#
loop_
_entity.id
_entity.type
_entity.pdbx_description
1 polymer ?
#
loop_
_entity_poly.entity_id
_entity_poly.type
_entity_poly.pdbx_seq_one_letter_code
_entity_poly.pdbx_strand_id
1 'polypeptide(L)'
;MGAVTPPDYPTLFFFEVGQWWDYAMLLLVIALLAGAAWLAQRNMGVVLALFVVVPIALTIFWWPHSTAGTASAGWFPIVKQYSALAGSLCLVALQVFPRLRYNRWYLIIPPAILAINIAEAVVRDFQCYGIHGVDPSQGMVTWGGPWNIMNGIAGILNLLAISGWVGIFVSTGKERALIWGDLTIGWIVAYDLWNLAYVYNCLADRAWYSGVALLAACTIPALMKFGRGAWIQYRAYTLTLWSGVVLTFPHFMHDSMFAHRSAHNPWAMLILSAAALVANVWVFGAHVRTIVSKRRNPLTQEVHADEATYASWVRDLASEKDKELIAARLGTTPEEAGFVAADQR
;
A
#
# COMPACT_ATOMS: atom_id res chain seq x y z
N MET A 1 -30.47 6.06 21.97
CA MET A 1 -29.00 6.10 21.77
C MET A 1 -28.48 7.17 22.71
N GLY A 2 -27.70 6.79 23.75
CA GLY A 2 -27.05 7.76 24.62
C GLY A 2 -26.07 8.60 23.80
N ALA A 3 -26.00 9.90 24.05
CA ALA A 3 -25.00 10.76 23.44
C ALA A 3 -23.60 10.23 23.77
N VAL A 4 -22.85 9.84 22.76
CA VAL A 4 -21.45 9.46 22.93
C VAL A 4 -20.69 10.75 23.22
N THR A 5 -20.10 10.84 24.41
CA THR A 5 -19.24 11.99 24.75
C THR A 5 -18.03 12.01 23.80
N PRO A 6 -17.64 13.20 23.29
CA PRO A 6 -16.41 13.31 22.53
C PRO A 6 -15.24 12.68 23.30
N PRO A 7 -14.30 12.02 22.61
CA PRO A 7 -13.08 11.53 23.24
C PRO A 7 -12.34 12.67 23.94
N ASP A 8 -11.73 12.37 25.06
CA ASP A 8 -10.78 13.29 25.69
C ASP A 8 -9.56 13.38 24.77
N TYR A 9 -9.06 14.61 24.52
CA TYR A 9 -7.93 14.85 23.62
C TYR A 9 -6.67 15.26 24.41
N PRO A 10 -6.08 14.32 25.19
CA PRO A 10 -4.97 14.66 26.08
C PRO A 10 -3.70 15.04 25.31
N THR A 11 -3.59 14.62 24.05
CA THR A 11 -2.41 14.87 23.20
C THR A 11 -2.82 15.26 21.79
N LEU A 12 -1.89 15.85 21.01
CA LEU A 12 -2.12 16.15 19.61
C LEU A 12 -2.07 14.85 18.79
N PHE A 13 -0.96 14.12 18.87
CA PHE A 13 -0.78 12.83 18.18
C PHE A 13 -0.54 11.71 19.17
N PHE A 14 -0.77 10.48 18.74
CA PHE A 14 -0.50 9.28 19.53
C PHE A 14 1.00 9.04 19.80
N PHE A 15 1.91 9.66 19.07
CA PHE A 15 3.35 9.58 19.34
C PHE A 15 3.75 10.16 20.71
N GLU A 16 3.01 11.12 21.24
CA GLU A 16 3.38 11.83 22.47
C GLU A 16 3.21 10.98 23.74
N VAL A 17 2.39 9.94 23.70
CA VAL A 17 2.06 9.09 24.85
C VAL A 17 2.68 7.69 24.78
N GLY A 18 3.45 7.39 23.72
CA GLY A 18 4.13 6.11 23.55
C GLY A 18 5.20 5.90 24.62
N GLN A 19 5.20 4.73 25.23
CA GLN A 19 6.26 4.25 26.09
C GLN A 19 7.39 3.66 25.24
N TRP A 20 8.59 3.48 25.79
CA TRP A 20 9.72 2.95 25.04
C TRP A 20 9.44 1.57 24.42
N TRP A 21 8.64 0.72 25.08
CA TRP A 21 8.26 -0.61 24.57
C TRP A 21 7.29 -0.52 23.38
N ASP A 22 6.45 0.52 23.29
CA ASP A 22 5.57 0.74 22.14
C ASP A 22 6.40 1.02 20.89
N TYR A 23 7.44 1.85 21.02
CA TYR A 23 8.37 2.12 19.93
C TYR A 23 9.23 0.90 19.58
N ALA A 24 9.69 0.15 20.59
CA ALA A 24 10.44 -1.08 20.37
C ALA A 24 9.60 -2.12 19.61
N MET A 25 8.32 -2.28 19.99
CA MET A 25 7.39 -3.17 19.29
C MET A 25 7.06 -2.67 17.88
N LEU A 26 6.88 -1.35 17.69
CA LEU A 26 6.70 -0.75 16.38
C LEU A 26 7.85 -1.10 15.43
N LEU A 27 9.09 -0.89 15.88
CA LEU A 27 10.29 -1.21 15.10
C LEU A 27 10.42 -2.71 14.83
N LEU A 28 10.07 -3.55 15.80
CA LEU A 28 10.05 -4.99 15.63
C LEU A 28 9.04 -5.42 14.56
N VAL A 29 7.81 -4.89 14.60
CA VAL A 29 6.78 -5.18 13.59
C VAL A 29 7.22 -4.72 12.21
N ILE A 30 7.82 -3.52 12.08
CA ILE A 30 8.39 -3.05 10.81
C ILE A 30 9.44 -4.03 10.30
N ALA A 31 10.40 -4.42 11.15
CA ALA A 31 11.49 -5.31 10.77
C ALA A 31 10.99 -6.72 10.37
N LEU A 32 10.03 -7.27 11.10
CA LEU A 32 9.44 -8.58 10.81
C LEU A 32 8.65 -8.57 9.49
N LEU A 33 7.82 -7.56 9.25
CA LEU A 33 7.05 -7.45 8.01
C LEU A 33 7.97 -7.24 6.81
N ALA A 34 8.91 -6.30 6.91
CA ALA A 34 9.87 -6.02 5.84
C ALA A 34 10.77 -7.24 5.58
N GLY A 35 11.25 -7.91 6.63
CA GLY A 35 12.07 -9.11 6.54
C GLY A 35 11.32 -10.29 5.92
N ALA A 36 10.07 -10.53 6.33
CA ALA A 36 9.25 -11.60 5.76
C ALA A 36 8.93 -11.34 4.28
N ALA A 37 8.61 -10.09 3.91
CA ALA A 37 8.40 -9.71 2.51
C ALA A 37 9.68 -9.86 1.67
N TRP A 38 10.84 -9.49 2.22
CA TRP A 38 12.15 -9.65 1.59
C TRP A 38 12.52 -11.13 1.40
N LEU A 39 12.25 -11.99 2.39
CA LEU A 39 12.45 -13.44 2.27
C LEU A 39 11.52 -14.06 1.24
N ALA A 40 10.24 -13.68 1.25
CA ALA A 40 9.25 -14.14 0.28
C ALA A 40 9.62 -13.75 -1.15
N GLN A 41 10.15 -12.54 -1.37
CA GLN A 41 10.61 -12.10 -2.68
C GLN A 41 11.70 -13.02 -3.26
N ARG A 42 12.53 -13.61 -2.41
CA ARG A 42 13.73 -14.40 -2.79
C ARG A 42 13.53 -15.92 -2.74
N ASN A 43 12.51 -16.38 -2.01
CA ASN A 43 12.35 -17.81 -1.75
C ASN A 43 10.90 -18.25 -1.99
N MET A 44 10.71 -19.05 -3.05
CA MET A 44 9.38 -19.57 -3.40
C MET A 44 8.80 -20.50 -2.32
N GLY A 45 9.60 -21.20 -1.55
CA GLY A 45 9.13 -21.99 -0.40
C GLY A 45 8.50 -21.10 0.67
N VAL A 46 9.11 -19.94 0.94
CA VAL A 46 8.55 -18.93 1.86
C VAL A 46 7.24 -18.35 1.30
N VAL A 47 7.17 -18.08 0.01
CA VAL A 47 5.93 -17.64 -0.66
C VAL A 47 4.81 -18.65 -0.46
N LEU A 48 5.07 -19.91 -0.78
CA LEU A 48 4.07 -20.97 -0.64
C LEU A 48 3.63 -21.15 0.82
N ALA A 49 4.58 -21.08 1.76
CA ALA A 49 4.26 -21.16 3.18
C ALA A 49 3.38 -19.98 3.62
N LEU A 50 3.81 -18.74 3.39
CA LEU A 50 3.18 -17.54 3.93
C LEU A 50 1.91 -17.10 3.20
N PHE A 51 1.80 -17.37 1.88
CA PHE A 51 0.67 -16.90 1.07
C PHE A 51 -0.27 -18.01 0.58
N VAL A 52 0.05 -19.28 0.85
CA VAL A 52 -0.84 -20.40 0.48
C VAL A 52 -1.14 -21.26 1.71
N VAL A 53 -0.14 -21.94 2.27
CA VAL A 53 -0.36 -22.96 3.31
C VAL A 53 -0.88 -22.31 4.60
N VAL A 54 -0.19 -21.30 5.11
CA VAL A 54 -0.55 -20.63 6.37
C VAL A 54 -1.93 -19.98 6.30
N PRO A 55 -2.31 -19.18 5.28
CA PRO A 55 -3.65 -18.62 5.18
C PRO A 55 -4.75 -19.67 5.09
N ILE A 56 -4.54 -20.77 4.36
CA ILE A 56 -5.52 -21.88 4.29
C ILE A 56 -5.70 -22.50 5.66
N ALA A 57 -4.60 -22.85 6.33
CA ALA A 57 -4.65 -23.47 7.66
C ALA A 57 -5.33 -22.55 8.69
N LEU A 58 -4.97 -21.27 8.70
CA LEU A 58 -5.56 -20.28 9.60
C LEU A 58 -7.05 -20.03 9.30
N THR A 59 -7.45 -20.00 8.04
CA THR A 59 -8.86 -19.88 7.63
C THR A 59 -9.72 -21.03 8.15
N ILE A 60 -9.20 -22.26 8.10
CA ILE A 60 -9.97 -23.45 8.46
C ILE A 60 -9.97 -23.65 9.99
N PHE A 61 -8.80 -23.50 10.63
CA PHE A 61 -8.62 -23.97 11.99
C PHE A 61 -8.52 -22.88 13.05
N TRP A 62 -8.19 -21.62 12.69
CA TRP A 62 -7.86 -20.61 13.69
C TRP A 62 -8.73 -19.35 13.63
N TRP A 63 -8.84 -18.68 12.48
CA TRP A 63 -9.55 -17.41 12.38
C TRP A 63 -11.02 -17.45 12.80
N PRO A 64 -11.81 -18.53 12.57
CA PRO A 64 -13.17 -18.59 13.07
C PRO A 64 -13.28 -18.49 14.60
N HIS A 65 -12.23 -18.92 15.31
CA HIS A 65 -12.19 -18.89 16.77
C HIS A 65 -11.52 -17.63 17.31
N SER A 66 -10.37 -17.23 16.74
CA SER A 66 -9.60 -16.07 17.23
C SER A 66 -10.31 -14.75 17.04
N THR A 67 -11.11 -14.60 16.00
CA THR A 67 -11.84 -13.36 15.72
C THR A 67 -13.17 -13.25 16.46
N ALA A 68 -13.74 -14.36 16.94
CA ALA A 68 -15.05 -14.40 17.58
C ALA A 68 -15.14 -13.40 18.75
N GLY A 69 -16.19 -12.55 18.73
CA GLY A 69 -16.41 -11.55 19.77
C GLY A 69 -15.48 -10.33 19.73
N THR A 70 -14.63 -10.20 18.72
CA THR A 70 -13.69 -9.08 18.56
C THR A 70 -14.10 -8.16 17.41
N ALA A 71 -13.49 -6.97 17.33
CA ALA A 71 -13.63 -6.05 16.20
C ALA A 71 -13.14 -6.64 14.86
N SER A 72 -12.38 -7.76 14.90
CA SER A 72 -11.91 -8.47 13.71
C SER A 72 -12.89 -9.52 13.18
N ALA A 73 -14.02 -9.78 13.88
CA ALA A 73 -15.07 -10.71 13.44
C ALA A 73 -15.93 -10.15 12.29
N GLY A 74 -15.86 -8.84 12.04
CA GLY A 74 -16.61 -8.19 10.99
C GLY A 74 -16.19 -8.64 9.57
N TRP A 75 -17.07 -8.41 8.61
CA TRP A 75 -16.80 -8.76 7.20
C TRP A 75 -15.59 -8.02 6.61
N PHE A 76 -15.36 -6.77 7.04
CA PHE A 76 -14.33 -5.90 6.47
C PHE A 76 -12.89 -6.43 6.68
N PRO A 77 -12.45 -6.83 7.90
CA PRO A 77 -11.12 -7.43 8.08
C PRO A 77 -10.91 -8.70 7.25
N ILE A 78 -11.96 -9.53 7.11
CA ILE A 78 -11.92 -10.77 6.33
C ILE A 78 -11.76 -10.46 4.83
N VAL A 79 -12.59 -9.57 4.28
CA VAL A 79 -12.48 -9.14 2.88
C VAL A 79 -11.11 -8.51 2.62
N LYS A 80 -10.60 -7.69 3.54
CA LYS A 80 -9.29 -7.06 3.42
C LYS A 80 -8.16 -8.09 3.36
N GLN A 81 -8.21 -9.14 4.18
CA GLN A 81 -7.24 -10.24 4.15
C GLN A 81 -7.23 -10.94 2.79
N TYR A 82 -8.40 -11.32 2.27
CA TYR A 82 -8.44 -12.09 1.02
C TYR A 82 -8.17 -11.22 -0.22
N SER A 83 -8.54 -9.95 -0.21
CA SER A 83 -8.19 -9.01 -1.30
C SER A 83 -6.68 -8.77 -1.36
N ALA A 84 -6.03 -8.58 -0.21
CA ALA A 84 -4.58 -8.45 -0.13
C ALA A 84 -3.86 -9.74 -0.55
N LEU A 85 -4.37 -10.90 -0.12
CA LEU A 85 -3.84 -12.21 -0.51
C LEU A 85 -3.97 -12.44 -2.02
N ALA A 86 -5.12 -12.12 -2.62
CA ALA A 86 -5.33 -12.20 -4.06
C ALA A 86 -4.33 -11.32 -4.82
N GLY A 87 -4.10 -10.07 -4.35
CA GLY A 87 -3.09 -9.18 -4.90
C GLY A 87 -1.68 -9.79 -4.84
N SER A 88 -1.30 -10.35 -3.68
CA SER A 88 -0.01 -11.01 -3.50
C SER A 88 0.15 -12.22 -4.44
N LEU A 89 -0.87 -13.06 -4.55
CA LEU A 89 -0.84 -14.25 -5.43
C LEU A 89 -0.79 -13.86 -6.91
N CYS A 90 -1.46 -12.77 -7.32
CA CYS A 90 -1.35 -12.25 -8.68
C CYS A 90 0.10 -11.82 -9.01
N LEU A 91 0.78 -11.17 -8.07
CA LEU A 91 2.18 -10.80 -8.25
C LEU A 91 3.10 -12.04 -8.27
N VAL A 92 2.87 -13.01 -7.39
CA VAL A 92 3.59 -14.30 -7.40
C VAL A 92 3.43 -15.02 -8.74
N ALA A 93 2.23 -15.02 -9.31
CA ALA A 93 2.01 -15.65 -10.60
C ALA A 93 2.83 -15.02 -11.75
N LEU A 94 3.07 -13.69 -11.72
CA LEU A 94 4.00 -13.02 -12.65
C LEU A 94 5.45 -13.51 -12.48
N GLN A 95 5.87 -13.82 -11.24
CA GLN A 95 7.20 -14.37 -10.98
C GLN A 95 7.34 -15.82 -11.49
N VAL A 96 6.30 -16.63 -11.31
CA VAL A 96 6.30 -18.07 -11.62
C VAL A 96 6.07 -18.37 -13.10
N PHE A 97 5.09 -17.67 -13.71
CA PHE A 97 4.63 -17.97 -15.06
C PHE A 97 5.10 -16.92 -16.08
N PRO A 98 6.20 -17.18 -16.85
CA PRO A 98 6.73 -16.20 -17.80
C PRO A 98 5.71 -15.74 -18.86
N ARG A 99 4.75 -16.59 -19.22
CA ARG A 99 3.70 -16.25 -20.19
C ARG A 99 2.80 -15.12 -19.72
N LEU A 100 2.58 -14.98 -18.41
CA LEU A 100 1.73 -13.93 -17.83
C LEU A 100 2.39 -12.55 -17.89
N ARG A 101 3.72 -12.48 -17.85
CA ARG A 101 4.49 -11.22 -17.88
C ARG A 101 4.26 -10.38 -19.14
N TYR A 102 3.84 -11.02 -20.22
CA TYR A 102 3.61 -10.38 -21.52
C TYR A 102 2.13 -10.39 -21.92
N ASN A 103 1.25 -10.86 -21.03
CA ASN A 103 -0.19 -10.82 -21.24
C ASN A 103 -0.75 -9.51 -20.69
N ARG A 104 -1.11 -8.56 -21.57
CA ARG A 104 -1.66 -7.26 -21.19
C ARG A 104 -2.88 -7.36 -20.27
N TRP A 105 -3.73 -8.35 -20.47
CA TRP A 105 -4.93 -8.53 -19.64
C TRP A 105 -4.58 -8.98 -18.22
N TYR A 106 -3.53 -9.76 -18.07
CA TYR A 106 -3.05 -10.15 -16.75
C TYR A 106 -2.31 -9.01 -16.05
N LEU A 107 -1.48 -8.25 -16.77
CA LEU A 107 -0.72 -7.13 -16.22
C LEU A 107 -1.61 -6.03 -15.61
N ILE A 108 -2.85 -5.89 -16.09
CA ILE A 108 -3.83 -4.93 -15.54
C ILE A 108 -4.36 -5.37 -14.15
N ILE A 109 -4.33 -6.67 -13.81
CA ILE A 109 -4.95 -7.18 -12.58
C ILE A 109 -4.33 -6.58 -11.29
N PRO A 110 -2.99 -6.61 -11.07
CA PRO A 110 -2.40 -6.02 -9.87
C PRO A 110 -2.70 -4.52 -9.71
N PRO A 111 -2.56 -3.66 -10.75
CA PRO A 111 -3.02 -2.27 -10.68
C PRO A 111 -4.50 -2.11 -10.35
N ALA A 112 -5.37 -2.93 -10.94
CA ALA A 112 -6.80 -2.89 -10.67
C ALA A 112 -7.11 -3.24 -9.20
N ILE A 113 -6.44 -4.24 -8.63
CA ILE A 113 -6.59 -4.58 -7.22
C ILE A 113 -6.15 -3.40 -6.34
N LEU A 114 -5.02 -2.75 -6.65
CA LEU A 114 -4.59 -1.55 -5.91
C LEU A 114 -5.63 -0.43 -6.03
N ALA A 115 -6.12 -0.16 -7.24
CA ALA A 115 -7.12 0.87 -7.49
C ALA A 115 -8.44 0.61 -6.73
N ILE A 116 -8.92 -0.64 -6.70
CA ILE A 116 -10.11 -1.04 -5.95
C ILE A 116 -9.88 -0.86 -4.45
N ASN A 117 -8.71 -1.24 -3.91
CA ASN A 117 -8.39 -1.03 -2.50
C ASN A 117 -8.32 0.45 -2.11
N ILE A 118 -7.85 1.32 -3.00
CA ILE A 118 -7.88 2.78 -2.80
C ILE A 118 -9.33 3.28 -2.82
N ALA A 119 -10.12 2.87 -3.82
CA ALA A 119 -11.52 3.28 -3.95
C ALA A 119 -12.37 2.86 -2.74
N GLU A 120 -12.15 1.64 -2.22
CA GLU A 120 -12.79 1.16 -1.00
C GLU A 120 -12.48 2.06 0.20
N ALA A 121 -11.22 2.43 0.40
CA ALA A 121 -10.82 3.32 1.49
C ALA A 121 -11.37 4.74 1.31
N VAL A 122 -11.45 5.26 0.08
CA VAL A 122 -12.11 6.53 -0.25
C VAL A 122 -13.59 6.52 0.15
N VAL A 123 -14.31 5.45 -0.21
CA VAL A 123 -15.73 5.30 0.19
C VAL A 123 -15.85 5.28 1.72
N ARG A 124 -14.93 4.59 2.40
CA ARG A 124 -14.91 4.57 3.87
C ARG A 124 -14.63 5.95 4.49
N ASP A 125 -13.73 6.75 3.92
CA ASP A 125 -13.52 8.12 4.37
C ASP A 125 -14.85 8.91 4.34
N PHE A 126 -15.58 8.89 3.23
CA PHE A 126 -16.87 9.58 3.13
C PHE A 126 -17.94 9.03 4.09
N GLN A 127 -17.95 7.71 4.33
CA GLN A 127 -18.87 7.11 5.32
C GLN A 127 -18.51 7.53 6.74
N CYS A 128 -17.23 7.60 7.09
CA CYS A 128 -16.75 7.99 8.41
C CYS A 128 -17.08 9.45 8.76
N TYR A 129 -17.30 10.34 7.78
CA TYR A 129 -17.66 11.75 8.00
C TYR A 129 -18.82 11.93 8.98
N GLY A 130 -19.85 11.10 8.90
CA GLY A 130 -21.04 11.19 9.75
C GLY A 130 -21.01 10.33 11.00
N ILE A 131 -19.91 9.61 11.28
CA ILE A 131 -19.83 8.71 12.43
C ILE A 131 -19.24 9.46 13.63
N HIS A 132 -19.97 9.46 14.76
CA HIS A 132 -19.54 10.03 16.03
C HIS A 132 -19.81 9.00 17.14
N GLY A 133 -18.90 8.05 17.33
CA GLY A 133 -19.04 6.95 18.26
C GLY A 133 -18.52 5.62 17.70
N VAL A 134 -19.11 4.50 18.12
CA VAL A 134 -18.67 3.19 17.64
C VAL A 134 -19.12 2.98 16.19
N ASP A 135 -18.17 2.79 15.29
CA ASP A 135 -18.44 2.45 13.89
C ASP A 135 -19.03 1.02 13.81
N PRO A 136 -20.25 0.86 13.28
CA PRO A 136 -20.89 -0.44 13.22
C PRO A 136 -20.19 -1.46 12.31
N SER A 137 -19.34 -0.99 11.38
CA SER A 137 -18.62 -1.87 10.46
C SER A 137 -17.25 -2.32 11.00
N GLN A 138 -16.66 -1.57 11.92
CA GLN A 138 -15.31 -1.81 12.45
C GLN A 138 -15.29 -2.12 13.94
N GLY A 139 -16.36 -1.81 14.67
CA GLY A 139 -16.43 -2.00 16.12
C GLY A 139 -15.48 -1.09 16.93
N MET A 140 -14.94 -0.05 16.30
CA MET A 140 -14.02 0.91 16.93
C MET A 140 -14.66 2.28 17.04
N VAL A 141 -14.22 3.07 18.01
CA VAL A 141 -14.63 4.47 18.11
C VAL A 141 -14.08 5.24 16.91
N THR A 142 -14.98 5.93 16.21
CA THR A 142 -14.66 6.80 15.06
C THR A 142 -15.26 8.17 15.28
N TRP A 143 -14.49 9.21 15.02
CA TRP A 143 -14.91 10.58 15.18
C TRP A 143 -14.77 11.32 13.85
N GLY A 144 -15.87 11.34 13.08
CA GLY A 144 -15.92 11.91 11.74
C GLY A 144 -15.87 13.43 11.72
N GLY A 145 -15.45 13.98 10.57
CA GLY A 145 -15.37 15.42 10.37
C GLY A 145 -14.82 15.81 9.00
N PRO A 146 -14.57 17.11 8.76
CA PRO A 146 -14.11 17.59 7.45
C PRO A 146 -12.79 16.93 6.97
N TRP A 147 -11.97 16.44 7.88
CA TRP A 147 -10.77 15.67 7.55
C TRP A 147 -11.06 14.42 6.71
N ASN A 148 -12.19 13.75 6.93
CA ASN A 148 -12.58 12.59 6.11
C ASN A 148 -12.91 13.01 4.67
N ILE A 149 -13.58 14.14 4.46
CA ILE A 149 -13.84 14.66 3.11
C ILE A 149 -12.54 15.03 2.42
N MET A 150 -11.64 15.74 3.13
CA MET A 150 -10.32 16.12 2.58
C MET A 150 -9.51 14.89 2.20
N ASN A 151 -9.48 13.87 3.05
CA ASN A 151 -8.75 12.64 2.79
C ASN A 151 -9.39 11.81 1.67
N GLY A 152 -10.71 11.73 1.61
CA GLY A 152 -11.43 11.09 0.51
C GLY A 152 -11.11 11.73 -0.84
N ILE A 153 -11.04 13.08 -0.92
CA ILE A 153 -10.61 13.79 -2.13
C ILE A 153 -9.15 13.47 -2.46
N ALA A 154 -8.26 13.45 -1.45
CA ALA A 154 -6.86 13.07 -1.64
C ALA A 154 -6.73 11.66 -2.24
N GLY A 155 -7.52 10.70 -1.75
CA GLY A 155 -7.55 9.34 -2.29
C GLY A 155 -8.07 9.25 -3.73
N ILE A 156 -9.07 10.05 -4.10
CA ILE A 156 -9.53 10.16 -5.50
C ILE A 156 -8.39 10.67 -6.40
N LEU A 157 -7.67 11.71 -5.99
CA LEU A 157 -6.56 12.26 -6.77
C LEU A 157 -5.40 11.25 -6.89
N ASN A 158 -5.11 10.51 -5.81
CA ASN A 158 -4.13 9.43 -5.82
C ASN A 158 -4.49 8.32 -6.81
N LEU A 159 -5.76 7.90 -6.80
CA LEU A 159 -6.30 6.90 -7.72
C LEU A 159 -6.20 7.35 -9.18
N LEU A 160 -6.57 8.60 -9.46
CA LEU A 160 -6.52 9.17 -10.81
C LEU A 160 -5.08 9.39 -11.32
N ALA A 161 -4.10 9.42 -10.42
CA ALA A 161 -2.69 9.53 -10.77
C ALA A 161 -2.00 8.16 -11.00
N ILE A 162 -2.74 7.06 -11.02
CA ILE A 162 -2.20 5.74 -11.37
C ILE A 162 -2.04 5.66 -12.90
N SER A 163 -0.82 5.30 -13.35
CA SER A 163 -0.50 5.09 -14.77
C SER A 163 0.42 3.90 -15.00
N GLY A 164 0.78 3.62 -16.25
CA GLY A 164 1.61 2.48 -16.59
C GLY A 164 0.96 1.14 -16.24
N TRP A 165 -0.34 0.99 -16.46
CA TRP A 165 -1.13 -0.19 -16.05
C TRP A 165 -0.64 -1.52 -16.62
N VAL A 166 0.13 -1.48 -17.71
CA VAL A 166 0.75 -2.66 -18.32
C VAL A 166 2.29 -2.64 -18.18
N GLY A 167 2.83 -1.72 -17.37
CA GLY A 167 4.26 -1.44 -17.25
C GLY A 167 4.96 -2.21 -16.12
N ILE A 168 4.28 -3.13 -15.44
CA ILE A 168 4.91 -3.97 -14.43
C ILE A 168 5.80 -5.00 -15.14
N PHE A 169 7.07 -5.09 -14.71
CA PHE A 169 8.00 -6.11 -15.19
C PHE A 169 8.69 -6.85 -14.03
N VAL A 170 9.27 -8.01 -14.33
CA VAL A 170 10.02 -8.83 -13.36
C VAL A 170 11.50 -8.60 -13.57
N SER A 171 12.23 -8.18 -12.53
CA SER A 171 13.65 -7.93 -12.62
C SER A 171 14.44 -9.17 -13.02
N THR A 172 15.57 -8.96 -13.70
CA THR A 172 16.52 -10.03 -14.11
C THR A 172 17.35 -10.58 -12.95
N GLY A 173 17.34 -9.90 -11.78
CA GLY A 173 18.05 -10.33 -10.59
C GLY A 173 17.52 -11.65 -10.02
N LYS A 174 18.32 -12.28 -9.14
CA LYS A 174 17.95 -13.55 -8.47
C LYS A 174 16.65 -13.42 -7.66
N GLU A 175 16.38 -12.26 -7.12
CA GLU A 175 15.19 -11.91 -6.35
C GLU A 175 13.93 -11.83 -7.19
N ARG A 176 14.04 -11.66 -8.53
CA ARG A 176 12.91 -11.57 -9.46
C ARG A 176 11.86 -10.56 -8.97
N ALA A 177 12.34 -9.38 -8.55
CA ALA A 177 11.51 -8.30 -8.01
C ALA A 177 10.50 -7.82 -9.05
N LEU A 178 9.29 -7.50 -8.61
CA LEU A 178 8.24 -6.93 -9.44
C LEU A 178 8.34 -5.41 -9.38
N ILE A 179 8.69 -4.80 -10.50
CA ILE A 179 8.94 -3.37 -10.63
C ILE A 179 7.75 -2.73 -11.36
N TRP A 180 7.19 -1.70 -10.76
CA TRP A 180 6.23 -0.82 -11.40
C TRP A 180 6.76 0.61 -11.37
N GLY A 181 7.55 0.95 -12.38
CA GLY A 181 8.32 2.19 -12.41
C GLY A 181 7.48 3.46 -12.48
N ASP A 182 6.27 3.38 -13.01
CA ASP A 182 5.37 4.53 -13.16
C ASP A 182 4.71 4.99 -11.84
N LEU A 183 4.77 4.17 -10.78
CA LEU A 183 4.53 4.62 -9.41
C LEU A 183 5.78 5.36 -8.91
N THR A 184 5.82 6.66 -9.18
CA THR A 184 6.95 7.52 -8.81
C THR A 184 7.12 7.61 -7.29
N ILE A 185 8.30 7.98 -6.81
CA ILE A 185 8.54 8.23 -5.38
C ILE A 185 7.56 9.27 -4.83
N GLY A 186 7.26 10.32 -5.62
CA GLY A 186 6.28 11.33 -5.24
C GLY A 186 4.88 10.75 -5.06
N TRP A 187 4.44 9.86 -5.97
CA TRP A 187 3.18 9.15 -5.85
C TRP A 187 3.14 8.27 -4.59
N ILE A 188 4.21 7.51 -4.33
CA ILE A 188 4.32 6.63 -3.16
C ILE A 188 4.20 7.44 -1.85
N VAL A 189 4.92 8.56 -1.74
CA VAL A 189 4.84 9.43 -0.55
C VAL A 189 3.44 10.02 -0.38
N ALA A 190 2.80 10.47 -1.46
CA ALA A 190 1.43 10.99 -1.42
C ALA A 190 0.42 9.89 -1.03
N TYR A 191 0.61 8.67 -1.51
CA TYR A 191 -0.15 7.48 -1.10
C TYR A 191 0.04 7.17 0.39
N ASP A 192 1.27 7.19 0.89
CA ASP A 192 1.56 6.90 2.30
C ASP A 192 0.92 7.94 3.23
N LEU A 193 0.98 9.22 2.88
CA LEU A 193 0.32 10.30 3.63
C LEU A 193 -1.21 10.11 3.63
N TRP A 194 -1.80 9.84 2.46
CA TRP A 194 -3.22 9.58 2.33
C TRP A 194 -3.65 8.34 3.13
N ASN A 195 -2.91 7.23 3.00
CA ASN A 195 -3.26 5.99 3.67
C ASN A 195 -3.07 6.08 5.19
N LEU A 196 -2.03 6.81 5.67
CA LEU A 196 -1.86 7.09 7.10
C LEU A 196 -3.04 7.90 7.64
N ALA A 197 -3.45 8.97 6.93
CA ALA A 197 -4.60 9.78 7.31
C ALA A 197 -5.89 8.95 7.31
N TYR A 198 -6.11 8.11 6.31
CA TYR A 198 -7.24 7.17 6.27
C TYR A 198 -7.28 6.25 7.48
N VAL A 199 -6.16 5.59 7.81
CA VAL A 199 -6.12 4.67 8.95
C VAL A 199 -6.28 5.43 10.27
N TYR A 200 -5.68 6.61 10.39
CA TYR A 200 -5.80 7.45 11.59
C TYR A 200 -7.23 7.96 11.81
N ASN A 201 -7.94 8.31 10.75
CA ASN A 201 -9.30 8.88 10.82
C ASN A 201 -10.39 7.82 10.92
N CYS A 202 -10.22 6.67 10.24
CA CYS A 202 -11.28 5.66 10.08
C CYS A 202 -11.03 4.35 10.85
N LEU A 203 -9.78 4.10 11.27
CA LEU A 203 -9.35 2.88 11.94
C LEU A 203 -8.47 3.22 13.16
N ALA A 204 -8.84 4.25 13.88
CA ALA A 204 -8.02 4.97 14.85
C ALA A 204 -7.19 4.08 15.79
N ASP A 205 -7.81 3.06 16.40
CA ASP A 205 -7.15 2.14 17.33
C ASP A 205 -6.13 1.21 16.66
N ARG A 206 -6.08 1.20 15.32
CA ARG A 206 -5.12 0.39 14.54
C ARG A 206 -4.03 1.22 13.89
N ALA A 207 -4.08 2.55 14.00
CA ALA A 207 -3.22 3.46 13.25
C ALA A 207 -1.72 3.28 13.54
N TRP A 208 -1.36 2.90 14.78
CA TRP A 208 0.02 2.67 15.17
C TRP A 208 0.70 1.58 14.34
N TYR A 209 0.05 0.44 14.16
CA TYR A 209 0.60 -0.66 13.39
C TYR A 209 0.10 -0.69 11.95
N SER A 210 -1.21 -0.59 11.70
CA SER A 210 -1.79 -0.67 10.36
C SER A 210 -1.51 0.57 9.50
N GLY A 211 -1.25 1.71 10.15
CA GLY A 211 -0.77 2.93 9.49
C GLY A 211 0.77 2.97 9.48
N VAL A 212 1.39 3.34 10.62
CA VAL A 212 2.82 3.65 10.66
C VAL A 212 3.70 2.44 10.35
N ALA A 213 3.52 1.31 11.07
CA ALA A 213 4.39 0.15 10.87
C ALA A 213 4.25 -0.45 9.48
N LEU A 214 3.01 -0.61 9.00
CA LEU A 214 2.74 -1.25 7.72
C LEU A 214 3.28 -0.42 6.54
N LEU A 215 3.09 0.90 6.55
CA LEU A 215 3.60 1.79 5.50
C LEU A 215 5.13 1.86 5.53
N ALA A 216 5.73 2.00 6.71
CA ALA A 216 7.18 1.96 6.84
C ALA A 216 7.78 0.63 6.34
N ALA A 217 7.15 -0.50 6.67
CA ALA A 217 7.61 -1.83 6.26
C ALA A 217 7.55 -2.07 4.74
N CYS A 218 6.68 -1.39 4.00
CA CYS A 218 6.64 -1.52 2.54
C CYS A 218 7.47 -0.45 1.82
N THR A 219 7.47 0.78 2.32
CA THR A 219 8.08 1.92 1.61
C THR A 219 9.58 2.01 1.86
N ILE A 220 10.06 1.85 3.11
CA ILE A 220 11.50 1.91 3.40
C ILE A 220 12.30 0.91 2.56
N PRO A 221 11.98 -0.40 2.54
CA PRO A 221 12.71 -1.35 1.71
C PRO A 221 12.67 -1.03 0.21
N ALA A 222 11.52 -0.57 -0.29
CA ALA A 222 11.35 -0.24 -1.71
C ALA A 222 12.20 0.96 -2.17
N LEU A 223 12.52 1.88 -1.27
CA LEU A 223 13.41 3.02 -1.53
C LEU A 223 14.89 2.67 -1.37
N MET A 224 15.23 1.58 -0.69
CA MET A 224 16.61 1.13 -0.51
C MET A 224 17.12 0.35 -1.73
N LYS A 225 18.46 0.25 -1.87
CA LYS A 225 19.10 -0.45 -3.00
C LYS A 225 18.61 -1.88 -3.23
N PHE A 226 18.29 -2.62 -2.15
CA PHE A 226 17.92 -4.03 -2.22
C PHE A 226 16.44 -4.27 -2.63
N GLY A 227 15.59 -3.24 -2.59
CA GLY A 227 14.17 -3.35 -2.92
C GLY A 227 13.68 -2.28 -3.90
N ARG A 228 14.59 -1.46 -4.46
CA ARG A 228 14.26 -0.30 -5.29
C ARG A 228 13.28 -0.66 -6.42
N GLY A 229 12.22 0.14 -6.56
CA GLY A 229 11.18 -0.04 -7.57
C GLY A 229 10.16 -1.14 -7.29
N ALA A 230 10.37 -1.99 -6.25
CA ALA A 230 9.47 -3.09 -5.93
C ALA A 230 8.38 -2.72 -4.90
N TRP A 231 8.00 -1.44 -4.80
CA TRP A 231 7.04 -0.98 -3.80
C TRP A 231 5.72 -1.75 -3.83
N ILE A 232 5.16 -2.00 -5.01
CA ILE A 232 3.89 -2.73 -5.14
C ILE A 232 3.97 -4.15 -4.55
N GLN A 233 5.11 -4.82 -4.72
CA GLN A 233 5.33 -6.15 -4.18
C GLN A 233 5.44 -6.11 -2.65
N TYR A 234 6.26 -5.20 -2.09
CA TYR A 234 6.35 -5.01 -0.65
C TYR A 234 5.01 -4.62 -0.05
N ARG A 235 4.26 -3.72 -0.71
CA ARG A 235 2.95 -3.26 -0.24
C ARG A 235 1.94 -4.42 -0.19
N ALA A 236 1.86 -5.24 -1.22
CA ALA A 236 0.96 -6.40 -1.25
C ALA A 236 1.34 -7.43 -0.19
N TYR A 237 2.63 -7.78 -0.11
CA TYR A 237 3.11 -8.81 0.82
C TYR A 237 2.94 -8.39 2.28
N THR A 238 3.38 -7.19 2.64
CA THR A 238 3.26 -6.70 4.02
C THR A 238 1.80 -6.51 4.44
N LEU A 239 0.92 -6.05 3.53
CA LEU A 239 -0.51 -5.93 3.80
C LEU A 239 -1.14 -7.30 4.06
N THR A 240 -0.85 -8.30 3.25
CA THR A 240 -1.35 -9.67 3.44
C THR A 240 -0.89 -10.26 4.77
N LEU A 241 0.40 -10.11 5.08
CA LEU A 241 0.97 -10.61 6.34
C LEU A 241 0.35 -9.91 7.55
N TRP A 242 0.26 -8.58 7.50
CA TRP A 242 -0.31 -7.81 8.61
C TRP A 242 -1.80 -8.08 8.81
N SER A 243 -2.59 -8.14 7.74
CA SER A 243 -4.01 -8.48 7.84
C SER A 243 -4.20 -9.88 8.44
N GLY A 244 -3.31 -10.84 8.10
CA GLY A 244 -3.29 -12.15 8.73
C GLY A 244 -2.98 -12.10 10.23
N VAL A 245 -2.03 -11.26 10.66
CA VAL A 245 -1.72 -11.01 12.08
C VAL A 245 -2.93 -10.43 12.81
N VAL A 246 -3.63 -9.46 12.20
CA VAL A 246 -4.85 -8.85 12.76
C VAL A 246 -5.96 -9.88 13.04
N LEU A 247 -6.13 -10.86 12.15
CA LEU A 247 -7.11 -11.93 12.33
C LEU A 247 -6.63 -12.99 13.33
N THR A 248 -5.32 -13.25 13.37
CA THR A 248 -4.72 -14.28 14.23
C THR A 248 -4.62 -13.84 15.69
N PHE A 249 -4.29 -12.55 15.92
CA PHE A 249 -4.07 -11.95 17.22
C PHE A 249 -4.87 -10.64 17.38
N PRO A 250 -6.20 -10.68 17.35
CA PRO A 250 -7.03 -9.46 17.36
C PRO A 250 -6.83 -8.61 18.62
N HIS A 251 -6.53 -9.23 19.78
CA HIS A 251 -6.29 -8.54 21.04
C HIS A 251 -4.95 -7.78 21.08
N PHE A 252 -3.99 -8.11 20.22
CA PHE A 252 -2.68 -7.47 20.21
C PHE A 252 -2.77 -5.94 20.07
N MET A 253 -3.66 -5.45 19.22
CA MET A 253 -3.81 -4.01 18.95
C MET A 253 -4.81 -3.31 19.87
N HIS A 254 -5.68 -4.07 20.58
CA HIS A 254 -6.78 -3.48 21.32
C HIS A 254 -6.58 -3.56 22.85
N ASP A 255 -6.02 -4.66 23.36
CA ASP A 255 -6.04 -4.97 24.78
C ASP A 255 -4.67 -5.34 25.36
N SER A 256 -3.63 -5.50 24.53
CA SER A 256 -2.28 -5.81 25.01
C SER A 256 -1.57 -4.58 25.57
N MET A 257 -0.47 -4.80 26.31
CA MET A 257 0.41 -3.73 26.76
C MET A 257 1.05 -2.92 25.61
N PHE A 258 1.01 -3.45 24.38
CA PHE A 258 1.50 -2.81 23.17
C PHE A 258 0.38 -2.11 22.37
N ALA A 259 -0.87 -2.15 22.88
CA ALA A 259 -1.98 -1.46 22.26
C ALA A 259 -1.79 0.06 22.38
N HIS A 260 -1.81 0.73 21.23
CA HIS A 260 -1.61 2.17 21.16
C HIS A 260 -2.74 2.82 20.38
N ARG A 261 -3.62 3.53 21.10
CA ARG A 261 -4.84 4.09 20.54
C ARG A 261 -4.64 5.54 20.10
N SER A 262 -5.40 5.96 19.11
CA SER A 262 -5.48 7.36 18.72
C SER A 262 -6.12 8.21 19.83
N ALA A 263 -5.63 9.43 19.98
CA ALA A 263 -6.26 10.45 20.83
C ALA A 263 -7.55 11.03 20.20
N HIS A 264 -7.87 10.72 18.97
CA HIS A 264 -8.96 11.30 18.15
C HIS A 264 -8.95 12.85 18.12
N ASN A 265 -7.77 13.46 18.25
CA ASN A 265 -7.63 14.90 18.26
C ASN A 265 -8.00 15.48 16.88
N PRO A 266 -9.01 16.40 16.79
CA PRO A 266 -9.45 16.96 15.51
C PRO A 266 -8.34 17.67 14.74
N TRP A 267 -7.41 18.32 15.44
CA TRP A 267 -6.27 19.01 14.79
C TRP A 267 -5.32 18.02 14.14
N ALA A 268 -5.03 16.89 14.80
CA ALA A 268 -4.19 15.85 14.22
C ALA A 268 -4.83 15.27 12.94
N MET A 269 -6.12 14.94 13.02
CA MET A 269 -6.88 14.42 11.87
C MET A 269 -6.93 15.44 10.73
N LEU A 270 -7.11 16.74 11.05
CA LEU A 270 -7.12 17.81 10.05
C LEU A 270 -5.74 18.00 9.41
N ILE A 271 -4.66 18.04 10.22
CA ILE A 271 -3.29 18.23 9.73
C ILE A 271 -2.89 17.08 8.80
N LEU A 272 -3.13 15.83 9.21
CA LEU A 272 -2.81 14.65 8.38
C LEU A 272 -3.58 14.68 7.05
N SER A 273 -4.87 14.96 7.10
CA SER A 273 -5.71 15.01 5.90
C SER A 273 -5.37 16.19 4.99
N ALA A 274 -5.01 17.33 5.56
CA ALA A 274 -4.53 18.49 4.80
C ALA A 274 -3.20 18.18 4.10
N ALA A 275 -2.25 17.57 4.82
CA ALA A 275 -0.97 17.15 4.25
C ALA A 275 -1.17 16.12 3.12
N ALA A 276 -2.06 15.14 3.32
CA ALA A 276 -2.42 14.17 2.30
C ALA A 276 -3.04 14.85 1.06
N LEU A 277 -3.98 15.78 1.27
CA LEU A 277 -4.63 16.49 0.17
C LEU A 277 -3.63 17.34 -0.62
N VAL A 278 -2.79 18.12 0.06
CA VAL A 278 -1.77 18.97 -0.60
C VAL A 278 -0.80 18.12 -1.42
N ALA A 279 -0.29 17.01 -0.84
CA ALA A 279 0.60 16.11 -1.55
C ALA A 279 -0.05 15.50 -2.80
N ASN A 280 -1.30 15.04 -2.69
CA ASN A 280 -2.01 14.42 -3.80
C ASN A 280 -2.45 15.43 -4.86
N VAL A 281 -2.80 16.67 -4.50
CA VAL A 281 -3.05 17.74 -5.47
C VAL A 281 -1.77 18.04 -6.27
N TRP A 282 -0.63 18.13 -5.60
CA TRP A 282 0.65 18.38 -6.26
C TRP A 282 1.04 17.25 -7.21
N VAL A 283 0.98 15.99 -6.73
CA VAL A 283 1.30 14.80 -7.54
C VAL A 283 0.36 14.66 -8.73
N PHE A 284 -0.95 14.83 -8.52
CA PHE A 284 -1.93 14.77 -9.60
C PHE A 284 -1.74 15.90 -10.62
N GLY A 285 -1.46 17.12 -10.17
CA GLY A 285 -1.14 18.25 -11.05
C GLY A 285 0.10 17.99 -11.92
N ALA A 286 1.17 17.46 -11.32
CA ALA A 286 2.38 17.06 -12.05
C ALA A 286 2.09 15.93 -13.06
N HIS A 287 1.30 14.94 -12.64
CA HIS A 287 0.87 13.82 -13.48
C HIS A 287 0.08 14.29 -14.72
N VAL A 288 -0.93 15.14 -14.54
CA VAL A 288 -1.73 15.71 -15.63
C VAL A 288 -0.86 16.55 -16.56
N ARG A 289 0.03 17.38 -15.98
CA ARG A 289 1.00 18.16 -16.78
C ARG A 289 1.85 17.26 -17.66
N THR A 290 2.35 16.14 -17.13
CA THR A 290 3.17 15.18 -17.89
C THR A 290 2.36 14.53 -19.01
N ILE A 291 1.13 14.06 -18.72
CA ILE A 291 0.23 13.50 -19.73
C ILE A 291 0.03 14.46 -20.89
N VAL A 292 -0.32 15.72 -20.60
CA VAL A 292 -0.63 16.74 -21.61
C VAL A 292 0.62 17.11 -22.40
N SER A 293 1.75 17.36 -21.73
CA SER A 293 2.99 17.79 -22.39
C SER A 293 3.62 16.70 -23.25
N LYS A 294 3.53 15.43 -22.80
CA LYS A 294 4.11 14.28 -23.50
C LYS A 294 3.11 13.56 -24.39
N ARG A 295 1.81 13.93 -24.33
CA ARG A 295 0.70 13.27 -25.05
C ARG A 295 0.66 11.77 -24.82
N ARG A 296 0.95 11.32 -23.59
CA ARG A 296 0.95 9.91 -23.21
C ARG A 296 -0.41 9.47 -22.69
N ASN A 297 -0.81 8.25 -23.05
CA ASN A 297 -2.03 7.63 -22.53
C ASN A 297 -1.71 6.85 -21.23
N PRO A 298 -2.22 7.27 -20.06
CA PRO A 298 -1.89 6.65 -18.77
C PRO A 298 -2.32 5.19 -18.66
N LEU A 299 -3.27 4.72 -19.48
CA LEU A 299 -3.75 3.33 -19.43
C LEU A 299 -2.87 2.37 -20.24
N THR A 300 -2.14 2.87 -21.24
CA THR A 300 -1.41 2.01 -22.19
C THR A 300 0.07 2.34 -22.30
N GLN A 301 0.50 3.45 -21.73
CA GLN A 301 1.88 3.93 -21.78
C GLN A 301 2.36 4.31 -20.37
N GLU A 302 3.66 4.32 -20.21
CA GLU A 302 4.34 4.81 -19.01
C GLU A 302 4.44 6.34 -19.08
N VAL A 303 3.70 7.02 -18.20
CA VAL A 303 3.62 8.49 -18.17
C VAL A 303 4.94 9.10 -17.70
N HIS A 304 5.59 8.47 -16.74
CA HIS A 304 6.79 8.97 -16.06
C HIS A 304 8.10 8.34 -16.55
N ALA A 305 8.10 7.71 -17.72
CA ALA A 305 9.28 7.01 -18.26
C ALA A 305 10.53 7.89 -18.47
N ASP A 306 10.36 9.22 -18.59
CA ASP A 306 11.47 10.17 -18.76
C ASP A 306 12.13 10.54 -17.40
N GLU A 307 11.57 10.11 -16.27
CA GLU A 307 12.21 10.34 -14.98
C GLU A 307 13.49 9.52 -14.85
N ALA A 308 14.55 10.17 -14.37
CA ALA A 308 15.86 9.51 -14.21
C ALA A 308 15.77 8.23 -13.36
N THR A 309 14.90 8.23 -12.34
CA THR A 309 14.65 7.07 -11.47
C THR A 309 14.03 5.93 -12.28
N TYR A 310 12.98 6.20 -13.07
CA TYR A 310 12.34 5.21 -13.94
C TYR A 310 13.35 4.62 -14.92
N ALA A 311 14.04 5.48 -15.69
CA ALA A 311 15.01 5.03 -16.67
C ALA A 311 16.13 4.18 -16.06
N SER A 312 16.61 4.54 -14.86
CA SER A 312 17.62 3.74 -14.15
C SER A 312 17.10 2.37 -13.75
N TRP A 313 15.85 2.25 -13.29
CA TRP A 313 15.26 0.95 -12.93
C TRP A 313 15.09 0.06 -14.15
N VAL A 314 14.60 0.61 -15.27
CA VAL A 314 14.47 -0.16 -16.52
C VAL A 314 15.83 -0.59 -17.02
N ARG A 315 16.81 0.33 -17.09
CA ARG A 315 18.16 0.02 -17.55
C ARG A 315 18.83 -1.08 -16.76
N ASP A 316 18.74 -1.02 -15.41
CA ASP A 316 19.50 -1.88 -14.52
C ASP A 316 18.77 -3.18 -14.17
N LEU A 317 17.45 -3.22 -14.26
CA LEU A 317 16.63 -4.31 -13.71
C LEU A 317 15.77 -5.04 -14.76
N ALA A 318 15.41 -4.39 -15.88
CA ALA A 318 14.55 -4.99 -16.90
C ALA A 318 15.35 -5.94 -17.82
N SER A 319 14.66 -6.96 -18.34
CA SER A 319 15.18 -7.77 -19.44
C SER A 319 15.21 -6.98 -20.75
N GLU A 320 16.03 -7.39 -21.73
CA GLU A 320 16.09 -6.72 -23.04
C GLU A 320 14.70 -6.67 -23.68
N LYS A 321 13.95 -7.76 -23.60
CA LYS A 321 12.58 -7.82 -24.08
C LYS A 321 11.64 -6.82 -23.38
N ASP A 322 11.78 -6.62 -22.07
CA ASP A 322 10.97 -5.63 -21.34
C ASP A 322 11.36 -4.21 -21.77
N LYS A 323 12.66 -3.92 -21.97
CA LYS A 323 13.16 -2.63 -22.48
C LYS A 323 12.56 -2.32 -23.87
N GLU A 324 12.60 -3.30 -24.77
CA GLU A 324 12.01 -3.17 -26.11
C GLU A 324 10.49 -2.91 -26.06
N LEU A 325 9.76 -3.65 -25.23
CA LEU A 325 8.31 -3.49 -25.09
C LEU A 325 7.93 -2.14 -24.48
N ILE A 326 8.67 -1.67 -23.49
CA ILE A 326 8.44 -0.35 -22.89
C ILE A 326 8.74 0.74 -23.91
N ALA A 327 9.90 0.69 -24.56
CA ALA A 327 10.28 1.65 -25.61
C ALA A 327 9.26 1.69 -26.76
N ALA A 328 8.79 0.53 -27.22
CA ALA A 328 7.78 0.42 -28.26
C ALA A 328 6.45 1.10 -27.86
N ARG A 329 6.01 0.96 -26.59
CA ARG A 329 4.81 1.67 -26.10
C ARG A 329 5.01 3.20 -26.05
N LEU A 330 6.24 3.65 -25.83
CA LEU A 330 6.61 5.06 -25.84
C LEU A 330 6.82 5.63 -27.26
N GLY A 331 6.87 4.77 -28.29
CA GLY A 331 7.13 5.15 -29.68
C GLY A 331 8.59 5.53 -29.95
N THR A 332 9.53 4.91 -29.22
CA THR A 332 10.98 5.19 -29.28
C THR A 332 11.79 3.89 -29.25
N THR A 333 13.12 3.99 -29.28
CA THR A 333 14.03 2.86 -29.08
C THR A 333 14.54 2.79 -27.63
N PRO A 334 15.05 1.62 -27.17
CA PRO A 334 15.64 1.52 -25.83
C PRO A 334 16.82 2.47 -25.60
N GLU A 335 17.60 2.76 -26.65
CA GLU A 335 18.74 3.68 -26.62
C GLU A 335 18.28 5.12 -26.42
N GLU A 336 17.28 5.57 -27.18
CA GLU A 336 16.72 6.92 -27.10
C GLU A 336 16.00 7.15 -25.77
N ALA A 337 15.36 6.09 -25.23
CA ALA A 337 14.72 6.13 -23.93
C ALA A 337 15.71 6.08 -22.74
N GLY A 338 17.01 5.91 -22.99
CA GLY A 338 18.03 5.80 -21.95
C GLY A 338 18.00 4.48 -21.16
N PHE A 339 17.43 3.42 -21.74
CA PHE A 339 17.33 2.08 -21.13
C PHE A 339 18.56 1.21 -21.38
N VAL A 340 19.53 1.68 -22.16
CA VAL A 340 20.80 1.00 -22.45
C VAL A 340 21.94 1.77 -21.78
N ALA A 341 22.93 1.04 -21.24
CA ALA A 341 24.11 1.64 -20.63
C ALA A 341 24.99 2.33 -21.70
N ALA A 342 25.64 3.45 -21.34
CA ALA A 342 26.47 4.21 -22.25
C ALA A 342 27.69 3.43 -22.80
N ASP A 343 28.18 2.43 -22.03
CA ASP A 343 29.34 1.60 -22.40
C ASP A 343 29.01 0.49 -23.41
N GLN A 344 27.77 0.36 -23.83
CA GLN A 344 27.33 -0.61 -24.84
C GLN A 344 27.07 0.05 -26.21
N ARG A 345 27.52 1.30 -26.38
CA ARG A 345 27.39 2.04 -27.65
C ARG A 345 28.60 1.85 -28.55
#